data_d3d1f8ec1afd9ec10d67454bdbe1e72d
#
_entry.id   d3d1f8ec1afd9ec10d67454bdbe1e72d
#
_cell.length_a   1.000
_cell.length_b   1.000
_cell.length_c   1.000
_cell.angle_alpha   90.00
_cell.angle_beta   90.00
_cell.angle_gamma   90.00
#
_symmetry.space_group_name_H-M   'P 1'
#
loop_
_entity.id
_entity.type
_entity.pdbx_description
1 polymer ?
#
loop_
_entity_poly.entity_id
_entity_poly.type
_entity_poly.pdbx_seq_one_letter_code
_entity_poly.pdbx_strand_id
1 'polypeptide(L)'
;MVDLYQKIESTSKRLEKTYLLSEFLKNVSENDINTVILLLQGNIYPNSDDRKTGVATRMMLKAISKSSTGISEAELENQWKKEGDLGLVVEKVIAKGKQSTLFAQELTVNKVLSNAQKLSTLEGAGSSDRKTTLITELLTIASPKGAKYIARLLLEDLRVGIGDGIVRDAIVWTYFGNEIKINYDLKLKVINPENRDEYNSYCEAVQQAYDILNDFSKVAHIAKTKGLEGLKTVELTIGTPLKAMLYQKALDITDAFKRVGTPAMLEYKYDGFRMQVHKINGEVKIFTRRLDEVTKQFPEVVEYVKTFVSAKEVILDAEAVGFDKQTGKYLPFQKISQRIKRKYDIEQMSKDFPIELSIFDILYVDGTNLLNTPLDERRKLLEKIIDQHPKKIICSKMIVTSDLETANLFYQESLGHGEEGIMFKNMKGIYKPGSRVGFGVKVKPVMESLDLVIVGAEWGEGKRSGWFTSFTLACFDNDMGEFLEIGKVGTGIKELEQEGGVTFSQLTEMIKENILSEKGKEITTKPLIVLEINYEEIQESQNYNSGFALRFPRLVRIRNDRAPEECSDITLVEDLYRSQRGRS
;
A
#
# COMPACT_ATOMS: atom_id res chain seq x y z
N MET A 1 -26.76 1.19 -7.01
CA MET A 1 -25.36 0.68 -6.86
C MET A 1 -24.90 -0.18 -8.03
N VAL A 2 -25.58 -1.30 -8.34
CA VAL A 2 -25.17 -2.24 -9.41
C VAL A 2 -25.06 -1.54 -10.79
N ASP A 3 -26.05 -0.75 -11.17
CA ASP A 3 -26.04 -0.02 -12.45
C ASP A 3 -24.92 1.03 -12.50
N LEU A 4 -24.62 1.68 -11.36
CA LEU A 4 -23.47 2.57 -11.25
C LEU A 4 -22.15 1.83 -11.49
N TYR A 5 -21.96 0.70 -10.83
CA TYR A 5 -20.74 -0.12 -11.03
C TYR A 5 -20.56 -0.52 -12.50
N GLN A 6 -21.63 -0.94 -13.18
CA GLN A 6 -21.58 -1.30 -14.59
C GLN A 6 -21.17 -0.11 -15.48
N LYS A 7 -21.76 1.07 -15.24
CA LYS A 7 -21.40 2.30 -15.96
C LYS A 7 -19.95 2.69 -15.74
N ILE A 8 -19.45 2.61 -14.49
CA ILE A 8 -18.07 2.95 -14.16
C ILE A 8 -17.09 1.92 -14.75
N GLU A 9 -17.43 0.62 -14.73
CA GLU A 9 -16.61 -0.45 -15.30
C GLU A 9 -16.51 -0.32 -16.84
N SER A 10 -17.54 0.23 -17.51
CA SER A 10 -17.56 0.38 -18.96
C SER A 10 -16.66 1.50 -19.51
N THR A 11 -16.11 2.36 -18.67
CA THR A 11 -15.21 3.45 -19.07
C THR A 11 -13.87 3.40 -18.37
N SER A 12 -12.79 3.73 -19.09
CA SER A 12 -11.45 3.93 -18.52
C SER A 12 -11.16 5.39 -18.14
N LYS A 13 -12.02 6.35 -18.57
CA LYS A 13 -11.79 7.78 -18.42
C LYS A 13 -12.11 8.25 -16.99
N ARG A 14 -11.10 8.77 -16.31
CA ARG A 14 -11.19 9.22 -14.91
C ARG A 14 -12.30 10.23 -14.68
N LEU A 15 -12.37 11.29 -15.51
CA LEU A 15 -13.37 12.35 -15.34
C LEU A 15 -14.79 11.86 -15.56
N GLU A 16 -14.99 10.92 -16.50
CA GLU A 16 -16.30 10.29 -16.72
C GLU A 16 -16.74 9.46 -15.50
N LYS A 17 -15.82 8.70 -14.90
CA LYS A 17 -16.07 7.98 -13.65
C LYS A 17 -16.43 8.93 -12.51
N THR A 18 -15.69 10.04 -12.38
CA THR A 18 -15.96 11.08 -11.38
C THR A 18 -17.35 11.66 -11.56
N TYR A 19 -17.74 11.99 -12.80
CA TYR A 19 -19.08 12.50 -13.14
C TYR A 19 -20.18 11.51 -12.77
N LEU A 20 -20.06 10.25 -13.23
CA LEU A 20 -21.05 9.21 -12.91
C LEU A 20 -21.23 9.01 -11.42
N LEU A 21 -20.12 9.07 -10.69
CA LEU A 21 -20.12 8.93 -9.24
C LEU A 21 -20.77 10.15 -8.57
N SER A 22 -20.43 11.37 -8.99
CA SER A 22 -20.99 12.60 -8.42
C SER A 22 -22.51 12.67 -8.62
N GLU A 23 -23.01 12.35 -9.84
CA GLU A 23 -24.45 12.32 -10.10
C GLU A 23 -25.19 11.29 -9.23
N PHE A 24 -24.57 10.14 -8.98
CA PHE A 24 -25.13 9.14 -8.08
C PHE A 24 -25.19 9.63 -6.63
N LEU A 25 -24.10 10.23 -6.12
CA LEU A 25 -23.99 10.70 -4.74
C LEU A 25 -24.97 11.81 -4.40
N LYS A 26 -25.41 12.63 -5.37
CA LYS A 26 -26.45 13.67 -5.16
C LYS A 26 -27.75 13.10 -4.58
N ASN A 27 -28.08 11.85 -4.94
CA ASN A 27 -29.33 11.19 -4.56
C ASN A 27 -29.17 10.24 -3.36
N VAL A 28 -27.98 10.12 -2.77
CA VAL A 28 -27.74 9.26 -1.61
C VAL A 28 -28.18 9.97 -0.34
N SER A 29 -28.95 9.27 0.50
CA SER A 29 -29.39 9.80 1.79
C SER A 29 -28.22 10.02 2.76
N GLU A 30 -28.40 10.87 3.76
CA GLU A 30 -27.40 11.07 4.81
C GLU A 30 -27.10 9.77 5.58
N ASN A 31 -28.14 8.96 5.83
CA ASN A 31 -27.99 7.69 6.54
C ASN A 31 -27.24 6.63 5.75
N ASP A 32 -27.25 6.70 4.42
CA ASP A 32 -26.64 5.69 3.55
C ASP A 32 -25.25 6.09 3.05
N ILE A 33 -24.86 7.38 3.18
CA ILE A 33 -23.63 7.89 2.58
C ILE A 33 -22.39 7.10 3.02
N ASN A 34 -22.29 6.76 4.32
CA ASN A 34 -21.17 6.00 4.85
C ASN A 34 -21.08 4.61 4.21
N THR A 35 -22.20 3.89 4.18
CA THR A 35 -22.29 2.56 3.55
C THR A 35 -21.94 2.61 2.07
N VAL A 36 -22.50 3.59 1.37
CA VAL A 36 -22.29 3.76 -0.08
C VAL A 36 -20.83 4.02 -0.41
N ILE A 37 -20.17 4.93 0.30
CA ILE A 37 -18.76 5.26 0.06
C ILE A 37 -17.84 4.05 0.35
N LEU A 38 -18.05 3.32 1.44
CA LEU A 38 -17.30 2.10 1.72
C LEU A 38 -17.44 1.08 0.60
N LEU A 39 -18.66 0.79 0.17
CA LEU A 39 -18.91 -0.17 -0.90
C LEU A 39 -18.33 0.29 -2.25
N LEU A 40 -18.36 1.61 -2.54
CA LEU A 40 -17.74 2.17 -3.76
C LEU A 40 -16.23 1.92 -3.81
N GLN A 41 -15.56 1.96 -2.67
CA GLN A 41 -14.13 1.63 -2.55
C GLN A 41 -13.84 0.12 -2.50
N GLY A 42 -14.86 -0.74 -2.46
CA GLY A 42 -14.71 -2.18 -2.27
C GLY A 42 -14.36 -2.58 -0.83
N ASN A 43 -14.62 -1.70 0.12
CA ASN A 43 -14.32 -1.90 1.53
C ASN A 43 -15.58 -2.21 2.33
N ILE A 44 -15.43 -3.03 3.36
CA ILE A 44 -16.49 -3.31 4.34
C ILE A 44 -16.26 -2.56 5.66
N TYR A 45 -15.07 -2.06 5.87
CA TYR A 45 -14.65 -1.21 6.98
C TYR A 45 -13.79 -0.06 6.46
N PRO A 46 -13.66 1.04 7.22
CA PRO A 46 -12.69 2.09 6.94
C PRO A 46 -11.25 1.54 6.85
N ASN A 47 -10.37 2.23 6.15
CA ASN A 47 -8.96 1.82 6.01
C ASN A 47 -8.18 1.78 7.35
N SER A 48 -8.70 2.41 8.39
CA SER A 48 -8.16 2.36 9.75
C SER A 48 -8.53 1.09 10.54
N ASP A 49 -9.38 0.22 9.96
CA ASP A 49 -9.85 -1.03 10.57
C ASP A 49 -9.28 -2.20 9.74
N ASP A 50 -8.48 -3.04 10.37
CA ASP A 50 -7.76 -4.15 9.72
C ASP A 50 -8.59 -5.43 9.53
N ARG A 51 -9.85 -5.42 9.99
CA ARG A 51 -10.74 -6.57 9.85
C ARG A 51 -11.01 -6.88 8.39
N LYS A 52 -10.89 -8.15 8.03
CA LYS A 52 -11.09 -8.69 6.69
C LYS A 52 -12.27 -9.66 6.66
N THR A 53 -12.87 -9.84 5.50
CA THR A 53 -13.93 -10.85 5.31
C THR A 53 -13.45 -12.24 5.67
N GLY A 54 -12.17 -12.53 5.41
CA GLY A 54 -11.59 -13.86 5.55
C GLY A 54 -12.20 -14.88 4.58
N VAL A 55 -12.73 -14.42 3.45
CA VAL A 55 -13.31 -15.25 2.38
C VAL A 55 -12.23 -15.60 1.38
N ALA A 56 -11.81 -16.86 1.38
CA ALA A 56 -10.89 -17.39 0.38
C ALA A 56 -11.64 -17.86 -0.87
N THR A 57 -10.96 -17.92 -2.00
CA THR A 57 -11.53 -18.35 -3.30
C THR A 57 -12.24 -19.70 -3.22
N ARG A 58 -11.66 -20.70 -2.53
CA ARG A 58 -12.30 -22.02 -2.35
C ARG A 58 -13.63 -21.93 -1.58
N MET A 59 -13.70 -21.07 -0.57
CA MET A 59 -14.96 -20.85 0.17
C MET A 59 -16.02 -20.23 -0.74
N MET A 60 -15.62 -19.28 -1.59
CA MET A 60 -16.53 -18.67 -2.57
C MET A 60 -17.02 -19.70 -3.59
N LEU A 61 -16.16 -20.55 -4.15
CA LEU A 61 -16.54 -21.64 -5.07
C LEU A 61 -17.57 -22.58 -4.42
N LYS A 62 -17.36 -22.99 -3.17
CA LYS A 62 -18.30 -23.81 -2.38
C LYS A 62 -19.65 -23.11 -2.19
N ALA A 63 -19.65 -21.81 -1.92
CA ALA A 63 -20.89 -21.04 -1.76
C ALA A 63 -21.65 -20.89 -3.08
N ILE A 64 -20.95 -20.67 -4.21
CA ILE A 64 -21.55 -20.60 -5.54
C ILE A 64 -22.20 -21.94 -5.92
N SER A 65 -21.48 -23.06 -5.73
CA SER A 65 -22.02 -24.41 -5.99
C SER A 65 -23.28 -24.70 -5.17
N LYS A 66 -23.34 -24.22 -3.91
CA LYS A 66 -24.54 -24.36 -3.06
C LYS A 66 -25.68 -23.42 -3.43
N SER A 67 -25.40 -22.25 -4.00
CA SER A 67 -26.41 -21.26 -4.41
C SER A 67 -27.07 -21.57 -5.75
N SER A 68 -26.54 -22.53 -6.50
CA SER A 68 -27.02 -22.93 -7.82
C SER A 68 -27.15 -24.45 -7.89
N THR A 69 -28.19 -24.94 -8.57
CA THR A 69 -28.39 -26.37 -8.76
C THR A 69 -27.57 -26.89 -9.95
N GLY A 70 -26.77 -27.95 -9.72
CA GLY A 70 -26.19 -28.76 -10.78
C GLY A 70 -24.81 -28.36 -11.30
N ILE A 71 -24.06 -27.46 -10.63
CA ILE A 71 -22.69 -27.13 -11.01
C ILE A 71 -21.70 -27.54 -9.91
N SER A 72 -20.66 -28.27 -10.28
CA SER A 72 -19.62 -28.72 -9.35
C SER A 72 -18.55 -27.64 -9.12
N GLU A 73 -17.87 -27.71 -7.96
CA GLU A 73 -16.74 -26.80 -7.66
C GLU A 73 -15.62 -26.89 -8.71
N ALA A 74 -15.34 -28.10 -9.24
CA ALA A 74 -14.33 -28.30 -10.28
C ALA A 74 -14.71 -27.62 -11.60
N GLU A 75 -15.99 -27.65 -11.97
CA GLU A 75 -16.48 -26.97 -13.17
C GLU A 75 -16.42 -25.44 -13.01
N LEU A 76 -16.78 -24.93 -11.83
CA LEU A 76 -16.65 -23.52 -11.49
C LEU A 76 -15.18 -23.05 -11.54
N GLU A 77 -14.26 -23.86 -11.03
CA GLU A 77 -12.82 -23.58 -11.10
C GLU A 77 -12.31 -23.50 -12.55
N ASN A 78 -12.77 -24.42 -13.42
CA ASN A 78 -12.42 -24.39 -14.83
C ASN A 78 -13.00 -23.15 -15.55
N GLN A 79 -14.24 -22.76 -15.23
CA GLN A 79 -14.82 -21.52 -15.77
C GLN A 79 -14.05 -20.30 -15.29
N TRP A 80 -13.68 -20.26 -14.01
CA TRP A 80 -12.89 -19.15 -13.45
C TRP A 80 -11.49 -19.04 -14.09
N LYS A 81 -10.80 -20.16 -14.34
CA LYS A 81 -9.51 -20.17 -15.05
C LYS A 81 -9.62 -19.55 -16.46
N LYS A 82 -10.74 -19.76 -17.15
CA LYS A 82 -10.98 -19.19 -18.49
C LYS A 82 -11.35 -17.71 -18.45
N GLU A 83 -12.21 -17.30 -17.49
CA GLU A 83 -12.73 -15.93 -17.40
C GLU A 83 -11.75 -14.98 -16.68
N GLY A 84 -10.85 -15.48 -15.83
CA GLY A 84 -9.95 -14.68 -15.00
C GLY A 84 -10.65 -13.86 -13.91
N ASP A 85 -11.98 -14.00 -13.75
CA ASP A 85 -12.81 -13.23 -12.85
C ASP A 85 -13.96 -14.08 -12.29
N LEU A 86 -13.88 -14.38 -10.99
CA LEU A 86 -14.90 -15.20 -10.34
C LEU A 86 -16.27 -14.50 -10.24
N GLY A 87 -16.28 -13.15 -10.20
CA GLY A 87 -17.53 -12.39 -10.23
C GLY A 87 -18.32 -12.60 -11.52
N LEU A 88 -17.63 -12.67 -12.69
CA LEU A 88 -18.28 -12.98 -13.97
C LEU A 88 -18.83 -14.41 -14.00
N VAL A 89 -18.12 -15.36 -13.40
CA VAL A 89 -18.59 -16.74 -13.28
C VAL A 89 -19.87 -16.80 -12.45
N VAL A 90 -19.89 -16.11 -11.30
CA VAL A 90 -21.09 -16.03 -10.43
C VAL A 90 -22.28 -15.44 -11.18
N GLU A 91 -22.09 -14.34 -11.91
CA GLU A 91 -23.15 -13.72 -12.71
C GLU A 91 -23.79 -14.71 -13.67
N LYS A 92 -22.95 -15.45 -14.45
CA LYS A 92 -23.40 -16.44 -15.42
C LYS A 92 -24.15 -17.62 -14.78
N VAL A 93 -23.64 -18.10 -13.66
CA VAL A 93 -24.22 -19.23 -12.91
C VAL A 93 -25.56 -18.87 -12.31
N ILE A 94 -25.65 -17.74 -11.62
CA ILE A 94 -26.91 -17.28 -11.02
C ILE A 94 -27.95 -16.93 -12.10
N ALA A 95 -27.53 -16.40 -13.25
CA ALA A 95 -28.45 -16.15 -14.36
C ALA A 95 -29.10 -17.42 -14.92
N LYS A 96 -28.37 -18.55 -14.95
CA LYS A 96 -28.89 -19.85 -15.43
C LYS A 96 -29.80 -20.54 -14.43
N GLY A 97 -29.58 -20.34 -13.11
CA GLY A 97 -30.28 -21.03 -12.03
C GLY A 97 -31.53 -20.38 -11.50
N LYS A 98 -31.93 -19.20 -11.97
CA LYS A 98 -33.10 -18.47 -11.43
C LYS A 98 -34.42 -19.08 -11.89
N GLN A 99 -35.02 -19.89 -11.01
CA GLN A 99 -36.47 -19.97 -10.90
C GLN A 99 -36.95 -18.67 -10.21
N SER A 100 -37.91 -17.96 -10.81
CA SER A 100 -38.50 -16.75 -10.23
C SER A 100 -39.17 -17.11 -8.89
N THR A 101 -38.55 -16.72 -7.79
CA THR A 101 -39.23 -16.77 -6.49
C THR A 101 -40.24 -15.64 -6.41
N LEU A 102 -41.50 -15.95 -6.16
CA LEU A 102 -42.65 -15.04 -6.03
C LEU A 102 -42.49 -13.97 -4.93
N PHE A 103 -41.50 -14.08 -4.04
CA PHE A 103 -41.20 -13.17 -2.94
C PHE A 103 -39.70 -12.82 -2.90
N ALA A 104 -39.21 -12.12 -3.91
CA ALA A 104 -37.84 -11.59 -3.88
C ALA A 104 -37.78 -10.35 -2.95
N GLN A 105 -37.27 -10.53 -1.75
CA GLN A 105 -36.91 -9.40 -0.89
C GLN A 105 -35.79 -8.60 -1.56
N GLU A 106 -36.00 -7.30 -1.80
CA GLU A 106 -34.97 -6.45 -2.41
C GLU A 106 -33.73 -6.37 -1.50
N LEU A 107 -32.56 -6.69 -2.06
CA LEU A 107 -31.30 -6.69 -1.31
C LEU A 107 -30.77 -5.24 -1.22
N THR A 108 -30.81 -4.65 -0.04
CA THR A 108 -30.30 -3.29 0.21
C THR A 108 -28.78 -3.27 0.41
N VAL A 109 -28.14 -2.12 0.13
CA VAL A 109 -26.72 -1.91 0.38
C VAL A 109 -26.33 -2.12 1.84
N ASN A 110 -27.18 -1.69 2.77
CA ASN A 110 -26.97 -1.88 4.21
C ASN A 110 -27.01 -3.36 4.62
N LYS A 111 -27.89 -4.17 4.01
CA LYS A 111 -27.93 -5.62 4.26
C LYS A 111 -26.67 -6.32 3.72
N VAL A 112 -26.18 -5.92 2.54
CA VAL A 112 -24.93 -6.44 1.99
C VAL A 112 -23.76 -6.11 2.90
N LEU A 113 -23.60 -4.84 3.30
CA LEU A 113 -22.52 -4.41 4.18
C LEU A 113 -22.59 -5.12 5.53
N SER A 114 -23.75 -5.16 6.18
CA SER A 114 -23.89 -5.81 7.50
C SER A 114 -23.57 -7.30 7.47
N ASN A 115 -23.97 -8.02 6.41
CA ASN A 115 -23.65 -9.43 6.25
C ASN A 115 -22.14 -9.64 5.94
N ALA A 116 -21.53 -8.78 5.11
CA ALA A 116 -20.10 -8.80 4.87
C ALA A 116 -19.30 -8.55 6.16
N GLN A 117 -19.75 -7.61 7.00
CA GLN A 117 -19.13 -7.35 8.31
C GLN A 117 -19.30 -8.53 9.28
N LYS A 118 -20.45 -9.22 9.28
CA LYS A 118 -20.63 -10.45 10.08
C LYS A 118 -19.63 -11.53 9.71
N LEU A 119 -19.25 -11.65 8.42
CA LEU A 119 -18.23 -12.63 7.99
C LEU A 119 -16.89 -12.41 8.71
N SER A 120 -16.49 -11.16 8.94
CA SER A 120 -15.22 -10.83 9.60
C SER A 120 -15.21 -11.22 11.09
N THR A 121 -16.37 -11.32 11.73
CA THR A 121 -16.48 -11.64 13.17
C THR A 121 -16.62 -13.14 13.45
N LEU A 122 -16.82 -13.97 12.40
CA LEU A 122 -16.96 -15.42 12.56
C LEU A 122 -15.59 -16.09 12.65
N GLU A 123 -15.21 -16.53 13.85
CA GLU A 123 -13.97 -17.23 14.15
C GLU A 123 -14.21 -18.57 14.86
N GLY A 124 -13.15 -19.40 14.98
CA GLY A 124 -13.17 -20.68 15.69
C GLY A 124 -13.75 -21.85 14.88
N ALA A 125 -13.98 -22.97 15.56
CA ALA A 125 -14.47 -24.21 14.96
C ALA A 125 -15.82 -24.02 14.25
N GLY A 126 -15.97 -24.55 13.03
CA GLY A 126 -17.18 -24.41 12.19
C GLY A 126 -17.39 -23.02 11.58
N SER A 127 -16.48 -22.07 11.73
CA SER A 127 -16.60 -20.73 11.14
C SER A 127 -16.66 -20.78 9.61
N SER A 128 -15.94 -21.68 8.97
CA SER A 128 -15.92 -21.84 7.51
C SER A 128 -17.31 -22.19 6.96
N ASP A 129 -18.02 -23.12 7.57
CA ASP A 129 -19.37 -23.51 7.11
C ASP A 129 -20.40 -22.41 7.39
N ARG A 130 -20.31 -21.73 8.53
CA ARG A 130 -21.16 -20.56 8.85
C ARG A 130 -20.94 -19.42 7.85
N LYS A 131 -19.68 -19.11 7.51
CA LYS A 131 -19.33 -18.13 6.46
C LYS A 131 -19.89 -18.55 5.10
N THR A 132 -19.69 -19.80 4.70
CA THR A 132 -20.22 -20.33 3.45
C THR A 132 -21.75 -20.18 3.37
N THR A 133 -22.47 -20.46 4.44
CA THR A 133 -23.94 -20.32 4.50
C THR A 133 -24.38 -18.87 4.30
N LEU A 134 -23.74 -17.90 4.98
CA LEU A 134 -24.05 -16.47 4.79
C LEU A 134 -23.77 -15.99 3.36
N ILE A 135 -22.68 -16.44 2.75
CA ILE A 135 -22.36 -16.11 1.36
C ILE A 135 -23.42 -16.71 0.42
N THR A 136 -23.77 -17.98 0.62
CA THR A 136 -24.81 -18.66 -0.17
C THR A 136 -26.15 -17.91 -0.09
N GLU A 137 -26.57 -17.48 1.10
CA GLU A 137 -27.80 -16.68 1.31
C GLU A 137 -27.75 -15.37 0.48
N LEU A 138 -26.66 -14.62 0.57
CA LEU A 138 -26.47 -13.38 -0.20
C LEU A 138 -26.57 -13.61 -1.71
N LEU A 139 -25.88 -14.65 -2.23
CA LEU A 139 -25.86 -14.97 -3.65
C LEU A 139 -27.23 -15.45 -4.15
N THR A 140 -27.98 -16.19 -3.34
CA THR A 140 -29.32 -16.69 -3.69
C THR A 140 -30.33 -15.55 -3.84
N ILE A 141 -30.26 -14.55 -2.98
CA ILE A 141 -31.19 -13.39 -2.99
C ILE A 141 -30.81 -12.38 -4.08
N ALA A 142 -29.51 -12.24 -4.37
CA ALA A 142 -28.99 -11.23 -5.28
C ALA A 142 -29.48 -11.43 -6.73
N SER A 143 -29.62 -10.32 -7.48
CA SER A 143 -29.71 -10.38 -8.95
C SER A 143 -28.40 -10.93 -9.53
N PRO A 144 -28.38 -11.52 -10.75
CA PRO A 144 -27.14 -12.02 -11.34
C PRO A 144 -26.02 -10.98 -11.35
N LYS A 145 -26.30 -9.76 -11.76
CA LYS A 145 -25.38 -8.63 -11.72
C LYS A 145 -24.99 -8.24 -10.27
N GLY A 146 -25.94 -8.27 -9.33
CA GLY A 146 -25.68 -8.03 -7.91
C GLY A 146 -24.74 -9.09 -7.33
N ALA A 147 -24.95 -10.36 -7.65
CA ALA A 147 -24.10 -11.46 -7.21
C ALA A 147 -22.64 -11.33 -7.70
N LYS A 148 -22.42 -10.83 -8.92
CA LYS A 148 -21.09 -10.47 -9.45
C LYS A 148 -20.34 -9.54 -8.49
N TYR A 149 -20.95 -8.40 -8.13
CA TYR A 149 -20.28 -7.40 -7.31
C TYR A 149 -20.20 -7.81 -5.82
N ILE A 150 -21.16 -8.59 -5.32
CA ILE A 150 -21.08 -9.19 -3.98
C ILE A 150 -19.90 -10.15 -3.90
N ALA A 151 -19.73 -11.04 -4.87
CA ALA A 151 -18.58 -11.96 -4.89
C ALA A 151 -17.24 -11.21 -4.94
N ARG A 152 -17.12 -10.19 -5.79
CA ARG A 152 -15.93 -9.34 -5.89
C ARG A 152 -15.66 -8.56 -4.60
N LEU A 153 -16.67 -8.01 -3.95
CA LEU A 153 -16.57 -7.31 -2.66
C LEU A 153 -16.05 -8.26 -1.57
N LEU A 154 -16.64 -9.46 -1.46
CA LEU A 154 -16.26 -10.43 -0.45
C LEU A 154 -14.86 -11.02 -0.66
N LEU A 155 -14.38 -11.07 -1.91
CA LEU A 155 -13.02 -11.44 -2.27
C LEU A 155 -12.02 -10.27 -2.19
N GLU A 156 -12.47 -9.08 -1.74
CA GLU A 156 -11.67 -7.85 -1.64
C GLU A 156 -11.06 -7.40 -3.00
N ASP A 157 -11.71 -7.73 -4.12
CA ASP A 157 -11.26 -7.40 -5.48
C ASP A 157 -12.45 -6.91 -6.34
N LEU A 158 -12.93 -5.69 -6.04
CA LEU A 158 -14.14 -5.13 -6.67
C LEU A 158 -14.01 -4.88 -8.18
N ARG A 159 -12.81 -4.61 -8.69
CA ARG A 159 -12.47 -4.42 -10.13
C ARG A 159 -13.26 -3.32 -10.86
N VAL A 160 -13.81 -2.35 -10.20
CA VAL A 160 -14.57 -1.24 -10.83
C VAL A 160 -13.64 -0.09 -11.22
N GLY A 161 -12.45 -0.03 -10.62
CA GLY A 161 -11.44 0.99 -10.91
C GLY A 161 -11.82 2.37 -10.39
N ILE A 162 -12.31 2.43 -9.14
CA ILE A 162 -12.55 3.64 -8.36
C ILE A 162 -11.38 3.78 -7.37
N GLY A 163 -10.49 4.74 -7.62
CA GLY A 163 -9.40 5.07 -6.70
C GLY A 163 -9.72 6.29 -5.86
N ASP A 164 -8.92 6.53 -4.81
CA ASP A 164 -9.07 7.65 -3.86
C ASP A 164 -9.28 9.01 -4.55
N GLY A 165 -8.53 9.29 -5.63
CA GLY A 165 -8.67 10.53 -6.36
C GLY A 165 -10.03 10.71 -7.09
N ILE A 166 -10.68 9.61 -7.48
CA ILE A 166 -12.02 9.66 -8.09
C ILE A 166 -13.07 9.94 -7.00
N VAL A 167 -12.94 9.29 -5.85
CA VAL A 167 -13.84 9.50 -4.69
C VAL A 167 -13.73 10.93 -4.19
N ARG A 168 -12.50 11.44 -4.01
CA ARG A 168 -12.23 12.83 -3.61
C ARG A 168 -12.91 13.83 -4.56
N ASP A 169 -12.60 13.68 -5.85
CA ASP A 169 -13.11 14.62 -6.86
C ASP A 169 -14.66 14.52 -6.97
N ALA A 170 -15.22 13.31 -6.82
CA ALA A 170 -16.68 13.13 -6.83
C ALA A 170 -17.36 13.79 -5.62
N ILE A 171 -16.74 13.75 -4.42
CA ILE A 171 -17.23 14.48 -3.24
C ILE A 171 -17.27 15.98 -3.53
N VAL A 172 -16.19 16.52 -4.11
CA VAL A 172 -16.12 17.96 -4.50
C VAL A 172 -17.23 18.29 -5.49
N TRP A 173 -17.39 17.51 -6.55
CA TRP A 173 -18.40 17.80 -7.59
C TRP A 173 -19.82 17.65 -7.07
N THR A 174 -20.06 16.72 -6.14
CA THR A 174 -21.39 16.48 -5.57
C THR A 174 -21.85 17.62 -4.68
N TYR A 175 -21.01 18.03 -3.72
CA TYR A 175 -21.42 18.90 -2.63
C TYR A 175 -21.05 20.37 -2.85
N PHE A 176 -20.04 20.64 -3.69
CA PHE A 176 -19.53 21.99 -3.94
C PHE A 176 -19.57 22.39 -5.42
N GLY A 177 -19.99 21.48 -6.32
CA GLY A 177 -19.96 21.72 -7.76
C GLY A 177 -20.73 22.95 -8.22
N ASN A 178 -21.84 23.30 -7.54
CA ASN A 178 -22.60 24.49 -7.83
C ASN A 178 -21.88 25.77 -7.37
N GLU A 179 -21.21 25.74 -6.23
CA GLU A 179 -20.48 26.89 -5.68
C GLU A 179 -19.29 27.27 -6.57
N ILE A 180 -18.52 26.29 -7.00
CA ILE A 180 -17.35 26.47 -7.86
C ILE A 180 -17.64 26.31 -9.34
N LYS A 181 -18.93 26.30 -9.71
CA LYS A 181 -19.45 26.26 -11.09
C LYS A 181 -18.77 25.23 -11.99
N ILE A 182 -18.67 23.99 -11.49
CA ILE A 182 -18.15 22.87 -12.29
C ILE A 182 -19.16 22.52 -13.39
N ASN A 183 -18.69 22.56 -14.62
CA ASN A 183 -19.43 22.03 -15.77
C ASN A 183 -18.64 20.89 -16.41
N TYR A 184 -19.24 19.69 -16.47
CA TYR A 184 -18.69 18.56 -17.19
C TYR A 184 -19.27 18.44 -18.58
N ASP A 185 -18.43 18.58 -19.58
CA ASP A 185 -18.85 18.39 -20.98
C ASP A 185 -18.92 16.89 -21.31
N LEU A 186 -20.14 16.39 -21.49
CA LEU A 186 -20.43 14.99 -21.81
C LEU A 186 -19.84 14.55 -23.16
N LYS A 187 -19.67 15.47 -24.12
CA LYS A 187 -19.14 15.15 -25.46
C LYS A 187 -17.63 15.14 -25.46
N LEU A 188 -17.01 16.19 -24.91
CA LEU A 188 -15.56 16.33 -24.84
C LEU A 188 -14.94 15.52 -23.69
N LYS A 189 -15.75 15.14 -22.69
CA LYS A 189 -15.32 14.41 -21.48
C LYS A 189 -14.25 15.16 -20.68
N VAL A 190 -14.40 16.49 -20.59
CA VAL A 190 -13.52 17.39 -19.83
C VAL A 190 -14.32 18.23 -18.84
N ILE A 191 -13.64 18.81 -17.87
CA ILE A 191 -14.19 19.81 -16.95
C ILE A 191 -13.58 21.17 -17.26
N ASN A 192 -14.40 22.20 -17.15
CA ASN A 192 -13.99 23.60 -17.24
C ASN A 192 -14.48 24.32 -15.98
N PRO A 193 -13.75 24.28 -14.86
CA PRO A 193 -14.09 25.09 -13.71
C PRO A 193 -13.86 26.56 -14.06
N GLU A 194 -14.77 27.45 -13.65
CA GLU A 194 -14.65 28.88 -13.89
C GLU A 194 -13.37 29.46 -13.24
N ASN A 195 -13.02 28.96 -12.03
CA ASN A 195 -11.80 29.27 -11.31
C ASN A 195 -11.05 27.99 -10.93
N ARG A 196 -9.88 27.75 -11.55
CA ARG A 196 -9.08 26.56 -11.33
C ARG A 196 -8.45 26.51 -9.94
N ASP A 197 -8.03 27.65 -9.41
CA ASP A 197 -7.39 27.72 -8.08
C ASP A 197 -8.41 27.48 -6.98
N GLU A 198 -9.61 28.01 -7.13
CA GLU A 198 -10.72 27.72 -6.22
C GLU A 198 -11.08 26.23 -6.24
N TYR A 199 -11.25 25.62 -7.41
CA TYR A 199 -11.46 24.17 -7.54
C TYR A 199 -10.38 23.36 -6.82
N ASN A 200 -9.10 23.73 -7.01
CA ASN A 200 -7.99 23.06 -6.35
C ASN A 200 -8.07 23.20 -4.82
N SER A 201 -8.48 24.36 -4.29
CA SER A 201 -8.61 24.58 -2.84
C SER A 201 -9.68 23.67 -2.20
N TYR A 202 -10.80 23.42 -2.89
CA TYR A 202 -11.81 22.46 -2.42
C TYR A 202 -11.31 21.02 -2.47
N CYS A 203 -10.58 20.66 -3.53
CA CYS A 203 -9.92 19.34 -3.62
C CYS A 203 -8.91 19.15 -2.50
N GLU A 204 -8.13 20.17 -2.15
CA GLU A 204 -7.19 20.14 -1.04
C GLU A 204 -7.90 19.99 0.31
N ALA A 205 -8.98 20.70 0.56
CA ALA A 205 -9.74 20.58 1.82
C ALA A 205 -10.32 19.18 2.00
N VAL A 206 -10.91 18.58 0.96
CA VAL A 206 -11.40 17.19 1.00
C VAL A 206 -10.24 16.21 1.22
N GLN A 207 -9.10 16.43 0.55
CA GLN A 207 -7.91 15.59 0.69
C GLN A 207 -7.32 15.67 2.10
N GLN A 208 -7.19 16.87 2.66
CA GLN A 208 -6.67 17.08 4.02
C GLN A 208 -7.55 16.40 5.08
N ALA A 209 -8.88 16.56 4.96
CA ALA A 209 -9.81 15.87 5.84
C ALA A 209 -9.65 14.33 5.75
N TYR A 210 -9.48 13.80 4.54
CA TYR A 210 -9.22 12.37 4.35
C TYR A 210 -7.87 11.93 4.92
N ASP A 211 -6.82 12.72 4.75
CA ASP A 211 -5.49 12.37 5.24
C ASP A 211 -5.41 12.34 6.78
N ILE A 212 -6.32 13.05 7.44
CA ILE A 212 -6.49 13.03 8.91
C ILE A 212 -7.40 11.87 9.33
N LEU A 213 -8.55 11.68 8.68
CA LEU A 213 -9.56 10.69 9.10
C LEU A 213 -9.33 9.28 8.56
N ASN A 214 -8.59 9.13 7.45
CA ASN A 214 -8.42 7.90 6.68
C ASN A 214 -9.72 7.21 6.27
N ASP A 215 -10.79 7.97 6.13
CA ASP A 215 -12.13 7.46 5.92
C ASP A 215 -12.93 8.40 5.03
N PHE A 216 -13.02 8.11 3.73
CA PHE A 216 -13.84 8.89 2.81
C PHE A 216 -15.33 8.85 3.14
N SER A 217 -15.80 7.84 3.85
CA SER A 217 -17.20 7.80 4.27
C SER A 217 -17.54 8.92 5.25
N LYS A 218 -16.67 9.14 6.24
CA LYS A 218 -16.76 10.27 7.17
C LYS A 218 -16.57 11.61 6.47
N VAL A 219 -15.59 11.69 5.55
CA VAL A 219 -15.34 12.92 4.76
C VAL A 219 -16.57 13.32 3.94
N ALA A 220 -17.19 12.37 3.24
CA ALA A 220 -18.39 12.60 2.47
C ALA A 220 -19.58 13.02 3.35
N HIS A 221 -19.74 12.40 4.51
CA HIS A 221 -20.75 12.77 5.49
C HIS A 221 -20.55 14.21 5.99
N ILE A 222 -19.32 14.59 6.37
CA ILE A 222 -18.98 15.95 6.78
C ILE A 222 -19.21 16.95 5.64
N ALA A 223 -18.76 16.65 4.43
CA ALA A 223 -18.99 17.49 3.26
C ALA A 223 -20.49 17.75 3.01
N LYS A 224 -21.31 16.69 3.15
CA LYS A 224 -22.77 16.77 2.98
C LYS A 224 -23.46 17.58 4.08
N THR A 225 -23.06 17.42 5.35
CA THR A 225 -23.80 17.96 6.51
C THR A 225 -23.24 19.28 7.03
N LYS A 226 -21.91 19.50 6.93
CA LYS A 226 -21.22 20.66 7.48
C LYS A 226 -20.50 21.50 6.43
N GLY A 227 -20.53 21.08 5.16
CA GLY A 227 -19.90 21.80 4.06
C GLY A 227 -18.38 21.94 4.18
N LEU A 228 -17.82 22.95 3.51
CA LEU A 228 -16.38 23.22 3.47
C LEU A 228 -15.78 23.55 4.85
N GLU A 229 -16.48 24.32 5.66
CA GLU A 229 -16.01 24.67 7.00
C GLU A 229 -15.89 23.43 7.90
N GLY A 230 -16.83 22.48 7.80
CA GLY A 230 -16.71 21.22 8.52
C GLY A 230 -15.48 20.41 8.11
N LEU A 231 -15.10 20.43 6.83
CA LEU A 231 -13.89 19.75 6.34
C LEU A 231 -12.61 20.42 6.83
N LYS A 232 -12.56 21.74 6.90
CA LYS A 232 -11.39 22.51 7.38
C LYS A 232 -11.19 22.39 8.88
N THR A 233 -12.24 22.11 9.63
CA THR A 233 -12.21 21.96 11.10
C THR A 233 -12.06 20.51 11.59
N VAL A 234 -11.71 19.59 10.68
CA VAL A 234 -11.43 18.20 11.07
C VAL A 234 -10.20 18.15 11.96
N GLU A 235 -10.36 17.60 13.15
CA GLU A 235 -9.30 17.45 14.14
C GLU A 235 -8.72 16.04 14.20
N LEU A 236 -7.48 15.96 14.67
CA LEU A 236 -6.83 14.70 14.98
C LEU A 236 -7.58 13.98 16.11
N THR A 237 -7.81 12.69 15.92
CA THR A 237 -8.41 11.84 16.95
C THR A 237 -7.37 10.82 17.40
N ILE A 238 -6.95 10.89 18.68
CA ILE A 238 -6.02 9.91 19.24
C ILE A 238 -6.67 8.52 19.18
N GLY A 239 -5.88 7.52 18.76
CA GLY A 239 -6.38 6.17 18.52
C GLY A 239 -6.89 5.92 17.10
N THR A 240 -7.00 6.97 16.26
CA THR A 240 -7.23 6.86 14.81
C THR A 240 -5.94 7.24 14.08
N PRO A 241 -5.26 6.32 13.39
CA PRO A 241 -3.99 6.62 12.74
C PRO A 241 -4.20 7.51 11.51
N LEU A 242 -3.25 8.40 11.26
CA LEU A 242 -3.25 9.26 10.07
C LEU A 242 -2.21 8.79 9.05
N LYS A 243 -2.42 9.13 7.79
CA LYS A 243 -1.48 8.78 6.73
C LYS A 243 -0.11 9.41 6.98
N ALA A 244 0.92 8.60 6.83
CA ALA A 244 2.29 9.04 7.02
C ALA A 244 2.72 10.05 5.94
N MET A 245 3.37 11.15 6.34
CA MET A 245 4.05 12.04 5.39
C MET A 245 5.19 11.30 4.71
N LEU A 246 5.35 11.54 3.39
CA LEU A 246 6.29 10.83 2.53
C LEU A 246 7.32 11.79 1.94
N TYR A 247 8.52 11.27 1.66
CA TYR A 247 9.62 12.03 1.08
C TYR A 247 10.11 11.41 -0.24
N GLN A 248 10.51 12.28 -1.18
CA GLN A 248 11.11 11.87 -2.45
C GLN A 248 12.58 11.46 -2.25
N LYS A 249 13.12 10.66 -3.18
CA LYS A 249 14.56 10.40 -3.24
C LYS A 249 15.25 11.59 -3.90
N ALA A 250 16.33 12.07 -3.29
CA ALA A 250 17.28 12.98 -3.93
C ALA A 250 18.34 12.17 -4.70
N LEU A 251 18.97 12.79 -5.68
CA LEU A 251 20.06 12.18 -6.44
C LEU A 251 21.30 12.01 -5.57
N ASP A 252 21.66 13.06 -4.85
CA ASP A 252 22.80 13.15 -3.96
C ASP A 252 22.56 14.22 -2.87
N ILE A 253 23.56 14.49 -2.05
CA ILE A 253 23.52 15.47 -0.97
C ILE A 253 23.36 16.91 -1.50
N THR A 254 23.95 17.23 -2.64
CA THR A 254 23.85 18.56 -3.27
C THR A 254 22.42 18.82 -3.76
N ASP A 255 21.82 17.84 -4.45
CA ASP A 255 20.40 17.89 -4.86
C ASP A 255 19.48 17.98 -3.65
N ALA A 256 19.82 17.28 -2.55
CA ALA A 256 19.05 17.33 -1.30
C ALA A 256 19.02 18.75 -0.71
N PHE A 257 20.16 19.41 -0.56
CA PHE A 257 20.21 20.81 -0.09
C PHE A 257 19.46 21.76 -1.03
N LYS A 258 19.60 21.60 -2.34
CA LYS A 258 18.91 22.41 -3.33
C LYS A 258 17.37 22.34 -3.17
N ARG A 259 16.85 21.15 -2.87
CA ARG A 259 15.39 20.93 -2.74
C ARG A 259 14.85 21.38 -1.39
N VAL A 260 15.59 21.16 -0.32
CA VAL A 260 15.15 21.37 1.06
C VAL A 260 15.47 22.77 1.55
N GLY A 261 16.52 23.38 1.01
CA GLY A 261 17.08 24.64 1.49
C GLY A 261 18.15 24.44 2.57
N THR A 262 18.83 25.53 2.95
CA THR A 262 19.89 25.56 3.94
C THR A 262 19.60 26.66 5.00
N PRO A 263 19.90 26.40 6.30
CA PRO A 263 20.36 25.14 6.87
C PRO A 263 19.26 24.07 6.85
N ALA A 264 19.65 22.81 6.71
CA ALA A 264 18.76 21.66 6.76
C ALA A 264 18.97 20.83 8.03
N MET A 265 17.92 20.20 8.53
CA MET A 265 17.99 19.15 9.53
C MET A 265 18.24 17.82 8.82
N LEU A 266 19.32 17.15 9.17
CA LEU A 266 19.70 15.84 8.69
C LEU A 266 19.45 14.82 9.79
N GLU A 267 18.76 13.73 9.48
CA GLU A 267 18.51 12.64 10.42
C GLU A 267 18.94 11.31 9.80
N TYR A 268 19.29 10.32 10.62
CA TYR A 268 19.50 8.97 10.16
C TYR A 268 18.24 8.43 9.51
N LYS A 269 18.41 7.79 8.36
CA LYS A 269 17.34 6.98 7.76
C LYS A 269 17.50 5.55 8.24
N TYR A 270 16.86 5.29 9.37
CA TYR A 270 16.91 3.98 9.98
C TYR A 270 16.35 2.88 9.07
N ASP A 271 16.95 1.70 9.12
CA ASP A 271 16.45 0.48 8.44
C ASP A 271 15.54 -0.32 9.38
N GLY A 272 14.40 0.25 9.65
CA GLY A 272 13.39 -0.31 10.56
C GLY A 272 12.02 -0.39 9.92
N PHE A 273 11.00 -0.40 10.74
CA PHE A 273 9.63 -0.21 10.28
C PHE A 273 8.97 0.96 11.01
N ARG A 274 8.31 1.79 10.22
CA ARG A 274 7.66 2.98 10.73
C ARG A 274 6.50 2.62 11.62
N MET A 275 6.47 3.22 12.80
CA MET A 275 5.39 3.15 13.78
C MET A 275 4.80 4.53 14.02
N GLN A 276 3.48 4.61 14.03
CA GLN A 276 2.77 5.73 14.62
C GLN A 276 2.27 5.29 15.98
N VAL A 277 2.67 6.02 17.03
CA VAL A 277 2.38 5.65 18.42
C VAL A 277 1.44 6.68 19.03
N HIS A 278 0.30 6.21 19.50
CA HIS A 278 -0.71 7.03 20.18
C HIS A 278 -0.77 6.67 21.67
N LYS A 279 -0.68 7.65 22.54
CA LYS A 279 -0.88 7.49 23.99
C LYS A 279 -2.03 8.36 24.42
N ILE A 280 -2.99 7.80 25.16
CA ILE A 280 -4.12 8.50 25.74
C ILE A 280 -4.51 7.84 27.06
N ASN A 281 -4.60 8.63 28.15
CA ASN A 281 -5.03 8.16 29.46
C ASN A 281 -4.29 6.90 29.96
N GLY A 282 -3.00 6.77 29.63
CA GLY A 282 -2.18 5.62 30.00
C GLY A 282 -2.32 4.40 29.07
N GLU A 283 -3.25 4.42 28.11
CA GLU A 283 -3.32 3.42 27.04
C GLU A 283 -2.42 3.83 25.87
N VAL A 284 -1.81 2.83 25.23
CA VAL A 284 -0.95 3.02 24.06
C VAL A 284 -1.47 2.15 22.92
N LYS A 285 -1.58 2.75 21.73
CA LYS A 285 -1.85 2.06 20.48
C LYS A 285 -0.72 2.30 19.48
N ILE A 286 -0.36 1.27 18.74
CA ILE A 286 0.74 1.31 17.77
C ILE A 286 0.20 0.90 16.42
N PHE A 287 0.51 1.71 15.40
CA PHE A 287 0.07 1.48 14.03
C PHE A 287 1.26 1.40 13.07
N THR A 288 1.19 0.52 12.08
CA THR A 288 2.18 0.42 11.01
C THR A 288 2.01 1.54 9.98
N ARG A 289 2.96 1.65 9.03
CA ARG A 289 2.84 2.55 7.86
C ARG A 289 1.55 2.31 7.04
N ARG A 290 0.99 1.08 7.08
CA ARG A 290 -0.26 0.72 6.41
C ARG A 290 -1.49 0.97 7.27
N LEU A 291 -1.29 1.53 8.47
CA LEU A 291 -2.31 1.86 9.46
C LEU A 291 -2.89 0.64 10.19
N ASP A 292 -2.30 -0.55 10.01
CA ASP A 292 -2.69 -1.75 10.75
C ASP A 292 -2.30 -1.60 12.24
N GLU A 293 -3.19 -1.93 13.16
CA GLU A 293 -2.89 -1.91 14.59
C GLU A 293 -2.03 -3.11 15.00
N VAL A 294 -0.86 -2.84 15.56
CA VAL A 294 0.12 -3.86 15.98
C VAL A 294 0.51 -3.75 17.45
N THR A 295 -0.33 -3.16 18.28
CA THR A 295 -0.07 -2.90 19.70
C THR A 295 0.35 -4.18 20.45
N LYS A 296 -0.35 -5.30 20.20
CA LYS A 296 -0.10 -6.57 20.88
C LYS A 296 1.25 -7.21 20.51
N GLN A 297 1.76 -6.93 19.31
CA GLN A 297 3.02 -7.48 18.81
C GLN A 297 4.26 -6.79 19.41
N PHE A 298 4.08 -5.62 20.04
CA PHE A 298 5.18 -4.79 20.56
C PHE A 298 4.95 -4.35 22.01
N PRO A 299 4.80 -5.28 22.97
CA PRO A 299 4.52 -4.96 24.37
C PRO A 299 5.64 -4.11 25.01
N GLU A 300 6.90 -4.30 24.60
CA GLU A 300 8.02 -3.51 25.09
C GLU A 300 7.92 -2.03 24.65
N VAL A 301 7.43 -1.76 23.44
CA VAL A 301 7.21 -0.37 22.98
C VAL A 301 6.09 0.29 23.79
N VAL A 302 5.04 -0.46 24.10
CA VAL A 302 3.96 0.02 24.99
C VAL A 302 4.54 0.42 26.35
N GLU A 303 5.42 -0.41 26.91
CA GLU A 303 6.09 -0.11 28.19
C GLU A 303 7.02 1.10 28.08
N TYR A 304 7.84 1.18 27.03
CA TYR A 304 8.72 2.33 26.82
C TYR A 304 7.94 3.65 26.75
N VAL A 305 6.87 3.68 25.98
CA VAL A 305 6.04 4.88 25.81
C VAL A 305 5.32 5.26 27.11
N LYS A 306 4.83 4.29 27.88
CA LYS A 306 4.23 4.54 29.19
C LYS A 306 5.23 5.13 30.19
N THR A 307 6.45 4.61 30.19
CA THR A 307 7.47 4.94 31.19
C THR A 307 8.25 6.21 30.84
N PHE A 308 8.64 6.36 29.57
CA PHE A 308 9.63 7.37 29.16
C PHE A 308 9.03 8.54 28.36
N VAL A 309 7.73 8.56 28.11
CA VAL A 309 7.03 9.70 27.49
C VAL A 309 6.21 10.42 28.55
N SER A 310 6.58 11.64 28.90
CA SER A 310 5.96 12.39 30.00
C SER A 310 4.57 12.93 29.68
N ALA A 311 4.22 13.16 28.39
CA ALA A 311 2.92 13.64 27.96
C ALA A 311 1.79 12.65 28.31
N LYS A 312 0.61 13.17 28.69
CA LYS A 312 -0.59 12.35 28.95
C LYS A 312 -1.23 11.87 27.65
N GLU A 313 -1.26 12.75 26.68
CA GLU A 313 -1.83 12.49 25.35
C GLU A 313 -0.81 12.86 24.29
N VAL A 314 -0.47 11.93 23.38
CA VAL A 314 0.50 12.20 22.33
C VAL A 314 0.30 11.31 21.12
N ILE A 315 0.61 11.86 19.94
CA ILE A 315 0.81 11.11 18.68
C ILE A 315 2.25 11.32 18.25
N LEU A 316 3.01 10.24 18.19
CA LEU A 316 4.41 10.21 17.79
C LEU A 316 4.57 9.46 16.47
N ASP A 317 5.53 9.91 15.66
CA ASP A 317 5.97 9.23 14.45
C ASP A 317 7.41 8.73 14.67
N ALA A 318 7.63 7.45 14.53
CA ALA A 318 8.86 6.77 14.94
C ALA A 318 9.25 5.66 13.97
N GLU A 319 10.50 5.23 14.08
CA GLU A 319 11.01 4.01 13.44
C GLU A 319 11.40 3.01 14.53
N ALA A 320 10.89 1.77 14.42
CA ALA A 320 11.31 0.68 15.26
C ALA A 320 12.47 -0.05 14.60
N VAL A 321 13.62 -0.05 15.25
CA VAL A 321 14.88 -0.56 14.71
C VAL A 321 15.32 -1.76 15.53
N GLY A 322 15.54 -2.91 14.90
CA GLY A 322 16.09 -4.09 15.56
C GLY A 322 17.55 -3.92 15.92
N PHE A 323 17.99 -4.56 16.98
CA PHE A 323 19.40 -4.61 17.33
C PHE A 323 19.80 -5.97 17.90
N ASP A 324 21.07 -6.32 17.71
CA ASP A 324 21.68 -7.50 18.30
C ASP A 324 22.06 -7.22 19.76
N LYS A 325 21.63 -8.07 20.70
CA LYS A 325 21.86 -7.87 22.14
C LYS A 325 23.32 -7.99 22.54
N GLN A 326 24.09 -8.81 21.83
CA GLN A 326 25.47 -9.11 22.21
C GLN A 326 26.40 -8.00 21.70
N THR A 327 26.20 -7.57 20.46
CA THR A 327 27.06 -6.58 19.81
C THR A 327 26.53 -5.15 19.93
N GLY A 328 25.24 -4.96 20.20
CA GLY A 328 24.54 -3.67 20.17
C GLY A 328 24.38 -3.08 18.76
N LYS A 329 24.80 -3.78 17.70
CA LYS A 329 24.65 -3.33 16.31
C LYS A 329 23.20 -3.37 15.87
N TYR A 330 22.77 -2.39 15.07
CA TYR A 330 21.44 -2.41 14.48
C TYR A 330 21.31 -3.50 13.43
N LEU A 331 20.13 -4.09 13.35
CA LEU A 331 19.79 -5.18 12.43
C LEU A 331 18.91 -4.64 11.29
N PRO A 332 19.05 -5.15 10.08
CA PRO A 332 18.20 -4.76 8.96
C PRO A 332 16.73 -5.15 9.22
N PHE A 333 15.82 -4.39 8.63
CA PHE A 333 14.36 -4.58 8.74
C PHE A 333 13.91 -6.03 8.55
N GLN A 334 14.53 -6.79 7.64
CA GLN A 334 14.16 -8.18 7.38
C GLN A 334 14.20 -9.07 8.63
N LYS A 335 15.19 -8.90 9.50
CA LYS A 335 15.33 -9.72 10.72
C LYS A 335 14.18 -9.49 11.70
N ILE A 336 13.58 -8.28 11.71
CA ILE A 336 12.47 -7.91 12.61
C ILE A 336 11.08 -7.95 11.94
N SER A 337 11.02 -7.98 10.61
CA SER A 337 9.75 -7.91 9.85
C SER A 337 8.76 -9.03 10.19
N GLN A 338 9.26 -10.20 10.57
CA GLN A 338 8.45 -11.35 10.97
C GLN A 338 7.61 -11.06 12.23
N ARG A 339 8.00 -10.11 13.08
CA ARG A 339 7.23 -9.70 14.27
C ARG A 339 5.89 -9.07 13.92
N ILE A 340 5.81 -8.30 12.83
CA ILE A 340 4.62 -7.53 12.44
C ILE A 340 3.39 -8.42 12.24
N LYS A 341 3.59 -9.59 11.61
CA LYS A 341 2.51 -10.55 11.31
C LYS A 341 2.30 -11.61 12.39
N ARG A 342 3.12 -11.62 13.45
CA ARG A 342 3.07 -12.66 14.47
C ARG A 342 1.85 -12.49 15.37
N LYS A 343 1.14 -13.59 15.62
CA LYS A 343 -0.02 -13.63 16.53
C LYS A 343 0.23 -14.44 17.80
N TYR A 344 1.30 -15.25 17.81
CA TYR A 344 1.65 -16.17 18.90
C TYR A 344 3.10 -15.98 19.30
N ASP A 345 3.49 -16.43 20.51
CA ASP A 345 4.85 -16.38 21.06
C ASP A 345 5.47 -14.98 21.09
N ILE A 346 4.65 -13.96 21.34
CA ILE A 346 5.04 -12.54 21.26
C ILE A 346 6.16 -12.21 22.26
N GLU A 347 6.09 -12.73 23.49
CA GLU A 347 7.10 -12.48 24.51
C GLU A 347 8.48 -13.05 24.12
N GLN A 348 8.50 -14.25 23.53
CA GLN A 348 9.74 -14.85 23.04
C GLN A 348 10.29 -14.04 21.87
N MET A 349 9.45 -13.65 20.92
CA MET A 349 9.82 -12.81 19.78
C MET A 349 10.40 -11.46 20.19
N SER A 350 9.85 -10.84 21.25
CA SER A 350 10.38 -9.59 21.81
C SER A 350 11.77 -9.77 22.42
N LYS A 351 12.06 -10.96 22.99
CA LYS A 351 13.38 -11.30 23.50
C LYS A 351 14.39 -11.62 22.40
N ASP A 352 13.97 -12.33 21.37
CA ASP A 352 14.85 -12.77 20.29
C ASP A 352 15.18 -11.64 19.32
N PHE A 353 14.24 -10.73 19.09
CA PHE A 353 14.35 -9.60 18.17
C PHE A 353 14.01 -8.29 18.89
N PRO A 354 14.87 -7.83 19.81
CA PRO A 354 14.65 -6.59 20.53
C PRO A 354 14.70 -5.40 19.59
N ILE A 355 13.93 -4.36 19.93
CA ILE A 355 13.86 -3.13 19.13
C ILE A 355 14.13 -1.90 19.99
N GLU A 356 14.69 -0.89 19.36
CA GLU A 356 14.76 0.48 19.83
C GLU A 356 13.74 1.33 19.08
N LEU A 357 12.99 2.13 19.78
CA LEU A 357 12.05 3.09 19.18
C LEU A 357 12.77 4.44 18.96
N SER A 358 13.08 4.76 17.71
CA SER A 358 13.68 6.01 17.30
C SER A 358 12.59 6.99 16.84
N ILE A 359 12.30 8.00 17.67
CA ILE A 359 11.22 8.96 17.42
C ILE A 359 11.75 10.16 16.64
N PHE A 360 11.13 10.45 15.51
CA PHE A 360 11.58 11.53 14.62
C PHE A 360 10.57 12.66 14.44
N ASP A 361 9.32 12.51 14.89
CA ASP A 361 8.32 13.59 14.85
C ASP A 361 7.25 13.44 15.93
N ILE A 362 6.58 14.56 16.23
CA ILE A 362 5.44 14.66 17.13
C ILE A 362 4.32 15.43 16.45
N LEU A 363 3.11 14.85 16.44
CA LEU A 363 1.98 15.36 15.66
C LEU A 363 0.88 15.95 16.54
N TYR A 364 0.84 15.54 17.80
CA TYR A 364 -0.14 15.98 18.79
C TYR A 364 0.43 15.82 20.20
N VAL A 365 0.15 16.76 21.10
CA VAL A 365 0.51 16.68 22.52
C VAL A 365 -0.50 17.42 23.39
N ASP A 366 -1.05 16.76 24.38
CA ASP A 366 -1.89 17.30 25.47
C ASP A 366 -2.90 18.38 25.00
N GLY A 367 -3.74 18.06 24.02
CA GLY A 367 -4.75 18.96 23.46
C GLY A 367 -4.28 19.81 22.26
N THR A 368 -2.99 19.81 21.94
CA THR A 368 -2.43 20.66 20.88
C THR A 368 -2.14 19.87 19.61
N ASN A 369 -2.79 20.25 18.51
CA ASN A 369 -2.50 19.73 17.17
C ASN A 369 -1.25 20.43 16.60
N LEU A 370 -0.22 19.66 16.25
CA LEU A 370 1.08 20.17 15.80
C LEU A 370 1.30 20.03 14.28
N LEU A 371 0.31 19.62 13.51
CA LEU A 371 0.48 19.41 12.06
C LEU A 371 0.96 20.67 11.33
N ASN A 372 0.49 21.84 11.75
CA ASN A 372 0.87 23.13 11.16
C ASN A 372 2.03 23.82 11.89
N THR A 373 2.61 23.18 12.90
CA THR A 373 3.77 23.69 13.64
C THR A 373 5.06 23.36 12.85
N PRO A 374 6.02 24.30 12.74
CA PRO A 374 7.32 24.05 12.12
C PRO A 374 8.08 22.87 12.74
N LEU A 375 8.87 22.15 11.94
CA LEU A 375 9.61 20.95 12.38
C LEU A 375 10.59 21.25 13.53
N ASP A 376 11.28 22.38 13.49
CA ASP A 376 12.24 22.78 14.55
C ASP A 376 11.55 23.02 15.90
N GLU A 377 10.32 23.48 15.91
CA GLU A 377 9.51 23.63 17.12
C GLU A 377 8.98 22.29 17.61
N ARG A 378 8.47 21.44 16.69
CA ARG A 378 8.05 20.07 17.02
C ARG A 378 9.20 19.26 17.61
N ARG A 379 10.40 19.39 17.04
CA ARG A 379 11.61 18.71 17.55
C ARG A 379 11.96 19.11 18.98
N LYS A 380 11.91 20.39 19.31
CA LYS A 380 12.15 20.89 20.67
C LYS A 380 11.13 20.33 21.67
N LEU A 381 9.85 20.26 21.26
CA LEU A 381 8.81 19.66 22.11
C LEU A 381 9.06 18.16 22.30
N LEU A 382 9.43 17.45 21.24
CA LEU A 382 9.75 16.04 21.29
C LEU A 382 10.88 15.76 22.30
N GLU A 383 12.00 16.47 22.19
CA GLU A 383 13.16 16.33 23.08
C GLU A 383 12.84 16.67 24.55
N LYS A 384 11.85 17.52 24.77
CA LYS A 384 11.39 17.87 26.15
C LYS A 384 10.56 16.78 26.80
N ILE A 385 9.77 16.03 26.01
CA ILE A 385 8.81 15.05 26.55
C ILE A 385 9.34 13.61 26.58
N ILE A 386 10.44 13.33 25.88
CA ILE A 386 11.04 11.99 25.81
C ILE A 386 12.22 11.91 26.77
N ASP A 387 12.12 11.03 27.76
CA ASP A 387 13.26 10.60 28.58
C ASP A 387 14.03 9.52 27.80
N GLN A 388 15.18 9.88 27.23
CA GLN A 388 15.89 9.06 26.26
C GLN A 388 16.70 7.95 26.92
N HIS A 389 16.45 6.72 26.53
CA HIS A 389 17.16 5.53 26.97
C HIS A 389 17.64 4.72 25.75
N PRO A 390 18.95 4.70 25.44
CA PRO A 390 19.51 3.90 24.35
C PRO A 390 19.06 2.43 24.41
N LYS A 391 18.78 1.84 23.25
CA LYS A 391 18.23 0.49 23.08
C LYS A 391 16.82 0.28 23.67
N LYS A 392 16.12 1.36 23.98
CA LYS A 392 14.70 1.38 24.32
C LYS A 392 13.97 2.44 23.51
N ILE A 393 14.16 3.71 23.85
CA ILE A 393 13.49 4.85 23.23
C ILE A 393 14.44 6.04 23.13
N ILE A 394 14.59 6.59 21.94
CA ILE A 394 15.43 7.75 21.67
C ILE A 394 14.72 8.73 20.73
N CYS A 395 15.13 9.98 20.73
CA CYS A 395 14.90 10.85 19.60
C CYS A 395 15.88 10.52 18.48
N SER A 396 15.43 10.49 17.23
CA SER A 396 16.30 10.16 16.09
C SER A 396 17.57 11.01 16.09
N LYS A 397 18.72 10.38 15.79
CA LYS A 397 19.99 11.10 15.73
C LYS A 397 19.95 12.10 14.59
N MET A 398 20.33 13.35 14.88
CA MET A 398 20.26 14.43 13.90
C MET A 398 21.39 15.43 14.05
N ILE A 399 21.66 16.15 12.96
CA ILE A 399 22.46 17.38 12.93
C ILE A 399 21.72 18.47 12.14
N VAL A 400 22.11 19.71 12.35
CA VAL A 400 21.67 20.85 11.52
C VAL A 400 22.90 21.44 10.85
N THR A 401 22.91 21.49 9.51
CA THR A 401 24.07 22.01 8.78
C THR A 401 23.67 22.65 7.44
N SER A 402 24.54 23.53 6.96
CA SER A 402 24.54 24.06 5.58
C SER A 402 25.76 23.57 4.81
N ASP A 403 26.67 22.86 5.48
CA ASP A 403 27.96 22.46 4.95
C ASP A 403 27.91 21.06 4.31
N LEU A 404 28.45 20.97 3.10
CA LEU A 404 28.42 19.76 2.30
C LEU A 404 29.32 18.65 2.90
N GLU A 405 30.50 19.03 3.43
CA GLU A 405 31.44 18.08 4.02
C GLU A 405 30.87 17.46 5.30
N THR A 406 30.34 18.29 6.19
CA THR A 406 29.63 17.83 7.41
C THR A 406 28.47 16.89 7.07
N ALA A 407 27.69 17.21 6.04
CA ALA A 407 26.59 16.36 5.59
C ALA A 407 27.09 15.01 5.04
N ASN A 408 28.18 15.00 4.28
CA ASN A 408 28.81 13.78 3.81
C ASN A 408 29.36 12.90 4.94
N LEU A 409 30.02 13.50 5.93
CA LEU A 409 30.52 12.77 7.10
C LEU A 409 29.36 12.11 7.87
N PHE A 410 28.25 12.85 8.09
CA PHE A 410 27.07 12.30 8.75
C PHE A 410 26.39 11.19 7.93
N TYR A 411 26.43 11.31 6.60
CA TYR A 411 25.93 10.26 5.70
C TYR A 411 26.77 8.98 5.80
N GLN A 412 28.10 9.12 5.77
CA GLN A 412 29.00 7.96 5.92
C GLN A 412 28.89 7.32 7.30
N GLU A 413 28.74 8.14 8.34
CA GLU A 413 28.49 7.66 9.70
C GLU A 413 27.20 6.82 9.77
N SER A 414 26.10 7.30 9.15
CA SER A 414 24.82 6.57 9.09
C SER A 414 24.99 5.20 8.40
N LEU A 415 25.69 5.16 7.26
CA LEU A 415 25.98 3.91 6.54
C LEU A 415 26.85 2.97 7.37
N GLY A 416 27.88 3.50 8.06
CA GLY A 416 28.75 2.73 8.96
C GLY A 416 28.03 2.10 10.15
N HIS A 417 26.88 2.65 10.54
CA HIS A 417 25.99 2.06 11.55
C HIS A 417 24.98 1.05 10.97
N GLY A 418 25.05 0.77 9.65
CA GLY A 418 24.16 -0.17 8.98
C GLY A 418 22.79 0.39 8.58
N GLU A 419 22.64 1.72 8.63
CA GLU A 419 21.38 2.38 8.29
C GLU A 419 21.21 2.60 6.77
N GLU A 420 20.00 2.92 6.32
CA GLU A 420 19.70 3.10 4.88
C GLU A 420 20.29 4.36 4.25
N GLY A 421 20.82 5.29 5.02
CA GLY A 421 21.30 6.61 4.61
C GLY A 421 20.78 7.72 5.49
N ILE A 422 20.46 8.89 4.93
CA ILE A 422 19.97 10.03 5.70
C ILE A 422 18.73 10.68 5.09
N MET A 423 17.98 11.35 5.97
CA MET A 423 16.85 12.21 5.63
C MET A 423 17.28 13.67 5.73
N PHE A 424 16.99 14.47 4.70
CA PHE A 424 17.09 15.93 4.75
C PHE A 424 15.71 16.51 4.97
N LYS A 425 15.57 17.43 5.92
CA LYS A 425 14.27 18.03 6.27
C LYS A 425 14.41 19.54 6.39
N ASN A 426 13.45 20.27 5.83
CA ASN A 426 13.32 21.71 6.03
C ASN A 426 12.84 21.98 7.47
N MET A 427 13.60 22.78 8.21
CA MET A 427 13.30 23.08 9.62
C MET A 427 11.97 23.81 9.81
N LYS A 428 11.52 24.57 8.79
CA LYS A 428 10.23 25.28 8.81
C LYS A 428 9.10 24.49 8.16
N GLY A 429 9.38 23.24 7.77
CA GLY A 429 8.39 22.35 7.17
C GLY A 429 7.31 21.93 8.16
N ILE A 430 6.04 22.04 7.72
CA ILE A 430 4.88 21.53 8.46
C ILE A 430 4.67 20.05 8.14
N TYR A 431 3.89 19.34 8.97
CA TYR A 431 3.55 17.96 8.70
C TYR A 431 2.30 17.85 7.82
N LYS A 432 2.44 17.27 6.62
CA LYS A 432 1.32 17.05 5.69
C LYS A 432 1.06 15.54 5.55
N PRO A 433 0.05 15.01 6.25
CA PRO A 433 -0.30 13.59 6.15
C PRO A 433 -0.54 13.16 4.70
N GLY A 434 -0.15 11.93 4.34
CA GLY A 434 -0.38 11.34 3.03
C GLY A 434 0.38 11.94 1.85
N SER A 435 0.91 13.14 2.00
CA SER A 435 1.51 13.90 0.90
C SER A 435 3.00 13.62 0.73
N ARG A 436 3.47 13.64 -0.53
CA ARG A 436 4.89 13.73 -0.88
C ARG A 436 5.24 15.20 -1.09
N VAL A 437 5.70 15.83 -0.02
CA VAL A 437 5.99 17.27 -0.03
C VAL A 437 7.48 17.54 -0.20
N GLY A 438 7.81 18.74 -0.72
CA GLY A 438 9.17 19.23 -0.86
C GLY A 438 9.87 19.61 0.44
N PHE A 439 9.24 19.42 1.61
CA PHE A 439 9.84 19.74 2.91
C PHE A 439 10.93 18.77 3.36
N GLY A 440 11.15 17.70 2.61
CA GLY A 440 12.21 16.77 2.90
C GLY A 440 12.46 15.81 1.76
N VAL A 441 13.67 15.26 1.73
CA VAL A 441 14.11 14.23 0.80
C VAL A 441 14.95 13.19 1.51
N LYS A 442 15.10 12.03 0.89
CA LYS A 442 15.96 10.94 1.38
C LYS A 442 17.15 10.76 0.44
N VAL A 443 18.33 10.62 1.01
CA VAL A 443 19.57 10.27 0.30
C VAL A 443 19.92 8.84 0.72
N LYS A 444 20.04 7.96 -0.28
CA LYS A 444 20.39 6.55 -0.13
C LYS A 444 21.53 6.21 -1.12
N PRO A 445 22.35 5.19 -0.84
CA PRO A 445 23.29 4.67 -1.80
C PRO A 445 22.62 4.32 -3.13
N VAL A 446 23.34 4.52 -4.20
CA VAL A 446 22.95 4.02 -5.53
C VAL A 446 23.62 2.66 -5.67
N MET A 447 22.81 1.59 -5.74
CA MET A 447 23.31 0.24 -6.01
C MET A 447 23.68 0.14 -7.50
N GLU A 448 24.73 -0.59 -7.81
CA GLU A 448 25.07 -0.96 -9.18
C GLU A 448 23.93 -1.80 -9.79
N SER A 449 23.62 -1.57 -11.08
CA SER A 449 22.63 -2.41 -11.77
C SER A 449 23.18 -3.81 -11.99
N LEU A 450 22.30 -4.81 -12.01
CA LEU A 450 22.61 -6.18 -12.40
C LEU A 450 22.07 -6.46 -13.79
N ASP A 451 22.84 -7.15 -14.61
CA ASP A 451 22.36 -7.75 -15.85
C ASP A 451 21.85 -9.15 -15.52
N LEU A 452 20.56 -9.41 -15.69
CA LEU A 452 19.91 -10.65 -15.32
C LEU A 452 19.10 -11.22 -16.48
N VAL A 453 19.03 -12.54 -16.58
CA VAL A 453 18.31 -13.22 -17.65
C VAL A 453 16.88 -13.59 -17.24
N ILE A 454 15.94 -13.52 -18.17
CA ILE A 454 14.57 -14.02 -17.95
C ILE A 454 14.55 -15.54 -18.09
N VAL A 455 14.09 -16.24 -17.05
CA VAL A 455 13.92 -17.70 -17.03
C VAL A 455 12.46 -18.13 -16.88
N GLY A 456 11.56 -17.19 -16.59
CA GLY A 456 10.12 -17.44 -16.47
C GLY A 456 9.31 -16.17 -16.50
N ALA A 457 7.99 -16.30 -16.59
CA ALA A 457 7.08 -15.16 -16.52
C ALA A 457 5.69 -15.59 -16.03
N GLU A 458 4.86 -14.60 -15.69
CA GLU A 458 3.47 -14.81 -15.27
C GLU A 458 2.51 -14.00 -16.13
N TRP A 459 1.43 -14.65 -16.58
CA TRP A 459 0.33 -14.00 -17.27
C TRP A 459 -0.36 -12.96 -16.39
N GLY A 460 -0.63 -11.81 -16.96
CA GLY A 460 -1.37 -10.74 -16.31
C GLY A 460 -2.85 -11.04 -16.19
N GLU A 461 -3.53 -10.26 -15.35
CA GLU A 461 -4.97 -10.33 -15.12
C GLU A 461 -5.69 -9.05 -15.58
N GLY A 462 -7.00 -9.16 -15.77
CA GLY A 462 -7.86 -8.04 -16.12
C GLY A 462 -7.43 -7.36 -17.42
N LYS A 463 -7.12 -6.07 -17.38
CA LYS A 463 -6.69 -5.30 -18.57
C LYS A 463 -5.37 -5.79 -19.19
N ARG A 464 -4.57 -6.54 -18.45
CA ARG A 464 -3.27 -7.08 -18.87
C ARG A 464 -3.31 -8.57 -19.21
N SER A 465 -4.50 -9.18 -19.34
CA SER A 465 -4.67 -10.63 -19.55
C SER A 465 -4.04 -11.19 -20.83
N GLY A 466 -3.59 -10.34 -21.73
CA GLY A 466 -2.89 -10.77 -22.98
C GLY A 466 -1.37 -10.67 -22.91
N TRP A 467 -0.80 -10.21 -21.80
CA TRP A 467 0.63 -9.98 -21.63
C TRP A 467 1.18 -10.71 -20.42
N PHE A 468 2.48 -11.03 -20.46
CA PHE A 468 3.22 -11.32 -19.24
C PHE A 468 3.45 -10.02 -18.47
N THR A 469 3.24 -10.03 -17.16
CA THR A 469 3.31 -8.83 -16.30
C THR A 469 4.31 -8.94 -15.16
N SER A 470 4.85 -10.15 -14.95
CA SER A 470 5.89 -10.44 -13.97
C SER A 470 6.89 -11.39 -14.63
N PHE A 471 8.19 -11.08 -14.54
CA PHE A 471 9.26 -11.82 -15.19
C PHE A 471 10.22 -12.34 -14.14
N THR A 472 10.43 -13.67 -14.10
CA THR A 472 11.39 -14.30 -13.21
C THR A 472 12.80 -14.09 -13.75
N LEU A 473 13.67 -13.54 -12.90
CA LEU A 473 15.04 -13.16 -13.19
C LEU A 473 16.01 -14.17 -12.60
N ALA A 474 17.10 -14.44 -13.31
CA ALA A 474 18.18 -15.28 -12.83
C ALA A 474 19.55 -14.63 -13.09
N CYS A 475 20.50 -14.87 -12.19
CA CYS A 475 21.93 -14.70 -12.38
C CYS A 475 22.56 -16.01 -12.87
N PHE A 476 23.80 -16.01 -13.31
CA PHE A 476 24.50 -17.18 -13.78
C PHE A 476 25.48 -17.72 -12.71
N ASP A 477 25.56 -19.02 -12.58
CA ASP A 477 26.57 -19.68 -11.79
C ASP A 477 27.64 -20.25 -12.72
N ASN A 478 28.80 -19.58 -12.76
CA ASN A 478 29.90 -19.98 -13.64
C ASN A 478 30.51 -21.34 -13.28
N ASP A 479 30.44 -21.75 -12.01
CA ASP A 479 31.02 -23.02 -11.55
C ASP A 479 30.11 -24.20 -11.89
N MET A 480 28.79 -24.01 -11.76
CA MET A 480 27.79 -25.05 -12.04
C MET A 480 27.27 -24.99 -13.50
N GLY A 481 27.44 -23.88 -14.20
CA GLY A 481 26.90 -23.67 -15.54
C GLY A 481 25.37 -23.55 -15.57
N GLU A 482 24.75 -23.06 -14.49
CA GLU A 482 23.31 -22.98 -14.33
C GLU A 482 22.81 -21.56 -14.06
N PHE A 483 21.54 -21.30 -14.41
CA PHE A 483 20.86 -20.05 -14.10
C PHE A 483 20.13 -20.17 -12.75
N LEU A 484 20.45 -19.29 -11.82
CA LEU A 484 19.90 -19.25 -10.47
C LEU A 484 18.90 -18.10 -10.32
N GLU A 485 17.67 -18.42 -9.99
CA GLU A 485 16.61 -17.43 -9.80
C GLU A 485 16.93 -16.47 -8.62
N ILE A 486 16.70 -15.15 -8.85
CA ILE A 486 17.03 -14.11 -7.87
C ILE A 486 15.87 -13.12 -7.62
N GLY A 487 14.76 -13.28 -8.28
CA GLY A 487 13.60 -12.41 -8.07
C GLY A 487 12.65 -12.34 -9.25
N LYS A 488 11.63 -11.49 -9.11
CA LYS A 488 10.65 -11.22 -10.18
C LYS A 488 10.54 -9.73 -10.42
N VAL A 489 10.54 -9.29 -11.68
CA VAL A 489 10.38 -7.88 -12.07
C VAL A 489 9.07 -7.65 -12.85
N GLY A 490 8.35 -6.58 -12.48
CA GLY A 490 7.16 -6.10 -13.20
C GLY A 490 7.10 -4.57 -13.24
N THR A 491 8.14 -3.89 -12.70
CA THR A 491 8.24 -2.43 -12.65
C THR A 491 9.29 -1.92 -13.64
N GLY A 492 9.11 -0.69 -14.12
CA GLY A 492 9.96 -0.12 -15.18
C GLY A 492 9.48 -0.45 -16.60
N ILE A 493 8.44 -1.29 -16.73
CA ILE A 493 7.85 -1.75 -17.98
C ILE A 493 6.59 -0.93 -18.27
N LYS A 494 6.40 -0.53 -19.51
CA LYS A 494 5.29 0.36 -19.93
C LYS A 494 4.13 -0.44 -20.55
N GLU A 495 2.91 0.09 -20.44
CA GLU A 495 1.72 -0.49 -21.10
C GLU A 495 1.59 -0.04 -22.56
N LEU A 496 2.06 1.17 -22.88
CA LEU A 496 2.00 1.76 -24.22
C LEU A 496 3.41 2.08 -24.72
N GLU A 497 3.60 1.99 -26.03
CA GLU A 497 4.83 2.40 -26.67
C GLU A 497 5.09 3.89 -26.43
N GLN A 498 6.26 4.18 -25.92
CA GLN A 498 6.81 5.53 -25.74
C GLN A 498 8.29 5.48 -26.09
N GLU A 499 8.83 6.56 -26.66
CA GLU A 499 10.25 6.63 -26.99
C GLU A 499 11.14 6.17 -25.83
N GLY A 500 12.02 5.21 -26.11
CA GLY A 500 13.04 4.70 -25.19
C GLY A 500 12.54 3.79 -24.05
N GLY A 501 11.32 3.25 -24.11
CA GLY A 501 10.78 2.38 -23.05
C GLY A 501 10.46 0.96 -23.52
N VAL A 502 10.74 -0.04 -22.67
CA VAL A 502 10.35 -1.44 -22.88
C VAL A 502 8.88 -1.61 -22.48
N THR A 503 8.09 -2.34 -23.31
CA THR A 503 6.67 -2.59 -23.05
C THR A 503 6.40 -4.05 -22.67
N PHE A 504 5.28 -4.29 -21.96
CA PHE A 504 4.81 -5.65 -21.67
C PHE A 504 4.53 -6.44 -22.94
N SER A 505 3.97 -5.80 -23.97
CA SER A 505 3.72 -6.42 -25.28
C SER A 505 5.00 -6.92 -25.91
N GLN A 506 6.04 -6.05 -25.98
CA GLN A 506 7.35 -6.40 -26.55
C GLN A 506 7.98 -7.60 -25.85
N LEU A 507 8.08 -7.59 -24.52
CA LEU A 507 8.63 -8.73 -23.77
C LEU A 507 7.78 -9.99 -23.93
N THR A 508 6.47 -9.85 -24.00
CA THR A 508 5.57 -10.99 -24.21
C THR A 508 5.84 -11.66 -25.57
N GLU A 509 5.98 -10.89 -26.63
CA GLU A 509 6.27 -11.41 -27.97
C GLU A 509 7.64 -12.11 -28.03
N MET A 510 8.67 -11.53 -27.42
CA MET A 510 10.01 -12.11 -27.36
C MET A 510 10.05 -13.46 -26.61
N ILE A 511 9.17 -13.64 -25.60
CA ILE A 511 9.13 -14.85 -24.77
C ILE A 511 8.26 -15.95 -25.38
N LYS A 512 7.13 -15.60 -26.03
CA LYS A 512 6.12 -16.56 -26.51
C LYS A 512 6.69 -17.73 -27.33
N GLU A 513 7.67 -17.46 -28.19
CA GLU A 513 8.28 -18.47 -29.04
C GLU A 513 9.27 -19.39 -28.29
N ASN A 514 9.61 -19.04 -27.05
CA ASN A 514 10.66 -19.66 -26.26
C ASN A 514 10.13 -20.34 -24.97
N ILE A 515 8.82 -20.49 -24.84
CA ILE A 515 8.18 -21.16 -23.69
C ILE A 515 8.56 -22.64 -23.66
N LEU A 516 9.08 -23.09 -22.52
CA LEU A 516 9.43 -24.49 -22.27
C LEU A 516 8.28 -25.25 -21.60
N SER A 517 7.62 -24.59 -20.64
CA SER A 517 6.47 -25.17 -19.94
C SER A 517 5.52 -24.09 -19.46
N GLU A 518 4.23 -24.46 -19.31
CA GLU A 518 3.20 -23.58 -18.76
C GLU A 518 2.39 -24.34 -17.70
N LYS A 519 2.29 -23.75 -16.50
CA LYS A 519 1.53 -24.31 -15.38
C LYS A 519 0.66 -23.23 -14.74
N GLY A 520 -0.60 -23.22 -15.10
CA GLY A 520 -1.55 -22.18 -14.65
C GLY A 520 -1.23 -20.83 -15.28
N LYS A 521 -0.78 -19.86 -14.49
CA LYS A 521 -0.34 -18.54 -14.97
C LYS A 521 1.17 -18.42 -15.14
N GLU A 522 1.91 -19.34 -14.57
CA GLU A 522 3.37 -19.32 -14.59
C GLU A 522 3.87 -20.08 -15.82
N ILE A 523 4.86 -19.50 -16.48
CA ILE A 523 5.59 -20.13 -17.58
C ILE A 523 7.07 -20.20 -17.24
N THR A 524 7.74 -21.24 -17.75
CA THR A 524 9.19 -21.32 -17.82
C THR A 524 9.61 -21.05 -19.27
N THR A 525 10.65 -20.28 -19.47
CA THR A 525 11.16 -19.95 -20.80
C THR A 525 12.64 -20.27 -20.95
N LYS A 526 13.12 -20.42 -22.19
CA LYS A 526 14.55 -20.49 -22.47
C LYS A 526 15.22 -19.18 -22.00
N PRO A 527 16.38 -19.25 -21.35
CA PRO A 527 17.14 -18.07 -20.91
C PRO A 527 17.80 -17.39 -22.11
N LEU A 528 17.12 -16.47 -22.77
CA LEU A 528 17.60 -15.78 -23.98
C LEU A 528 17.62 -14.25 -23.86
N ILE A 529 16.88 -13.68 -22.94
CA ILE A 529 16.70 -12.23 -22.84
C ILE A 529 17.39 -11.73 -21.58
N VAL A 530 18.43 -10.92 -21.77
CA VAL A 530 19.14 -10.25 -20.66
C VAL A 530 18.58 -8.87 -20.45
N LEU A 531 18.33 -8.52 -19.19
CA LEU A 531 17.77 -7.25 -18.74
C LEU A 531 18.74 -6.55 -17.79
N GLU A 532 18.94 -5.27 -17.95
CA GLU A 532 19.58 -4.42 -16.93
C GLU A 532 18.53 -4.05 -15.88
N ILE A 533 18.80 -4.43 -14.63
CA ILE A 533 17.89 -4.30 -13.50
C ILE A 533 18.50 -3.42 -12.40
N ASN A 534 17.83 -2.30 -12.09
CA ASN A 534 18.07 -1.55 -10.87
C ASN A 534 17.28 -2.17 -9.71
N TYR A 535 17.83 -2.10 -8.52
CA TYR A 535 17.18 -2.60 -7.29
C TYR A 535 17.57 -1.72 -6.09
N GLU A 536 16.88 -1.87 -4.97
CA GLU A 536 17.20 -1.11 -3.75
C GLU A 536 18.14 -1.88 -2.81
N GLU A 537 18.09 -3.22 -2.82
CA GLU A 537 18.85 -4.08 -1.91
C GLU A 537 18.83 -5.52 -2.39
N ILE A 538 19.91 -6.27 -2.11
CA ILE A 538 19.96 -7.73 -2.20
C ILE A 538 19.63 -8.28 -0.81
N GLN A 539 18.79 -9.29 -0.73
CA GLN A 539 18.32 -9.90 0.52
C GLN A 539 18.51 -11.40 0.46
N GLU A 540 18.79 -12.06 1.62
CA GLU A 540 18.71 -13.51 1.72
C GLU A 540 17.29 -14.00 1.46
N SER A 541 17.14 -15.10 0.74
CA SER A 541 15.85 -15.67 0.39
C SER A 541 15.91 -17.20 0.37
N GLN A 542 14.89 -17.81 0.95
CA GLN A 542 14.65 -19.25 0.84
C GLN A 542 13.75 -19.63 -0.34
N ASN A 543 13.20 -18.63 -1.05
CA ASN A 543 12.25 -18.84 -2.13
C ASN A 543 12.92 -19.01 -3.50
N TYR A 544 14.16 -18.56 -3.64
CA TYR A 544 14.94 -18.63 -4.88
C TYR A 544 16.18 -19.49 -4.68
N ASN A 545 16.53 -20.26 -5.70
CA ASN A 545 17.65 -21.20 -5.64
C ASN A 545 19.04 -20.53 -5.59
N SER A 546 19.14 -19.24 -5.93
CA SER A 546 20.37 -18.45 -5.67
C SER A 546 20.64 -18.22 -4.18
N GLY A 547 19.64 -18.41 -3.31
CA GLY A 547 19.73 -18.00 -1.90
C GLY A 547 19.48 -16.50 -1.67
N PHE A 548 19.28 -15.71 -2.73
CA PHE A 548 19.10 -14.25 -2.70
C PHE A 548 17.82 -13.80 -3.38
N ALA A 549 17.38 -12.58 -3.05
CA ALA A 549 16.26 -11.90 -3.68
C ALA A 549 16.53 -10.40 -3.85
N LEU A 550 16.13 -9.81 -4.97
CA LEU A 550 16.19 -8.37 -5.19
C LEU A 550 14.99 -7.66 -4.58
N ARG A 551 15.23 -6.63 -3.81
CA ARG A 551 14.18 -5.75 -3.26
C ARG A 551 13.87 -4.63 -4.26
N PHE A 552 12.59 -4.50 -4.64
CA PHE A 552 12.09 -3.53 -5.61
C PHE A 552 12.86 -3.50 -6.95
N PRO A 553 13.02 -4.65 -7.61
CA PRO A 553 13.69 -4.68 -8.91
C PRO A 553 12.91 -3.85 -9.94
N ARG A 554 13.65 -3.13 -10.78
CA ARG A 554 13.10 -2.26 -11.81
C ARG A 554 13.88 -2.41 -13.10
N LEU A 555 13.18 -2.71 -14.19
CA LEU A 555 13.76 -2.76 -15.53
C LEU A 555 14.26 -1.37 -15.93
N VAL A 556 15.52 -1.34 -16.41
CA VAL A 556 16.17 -0.17 -17.05
C VAL A 556 16.08 -0.30 -18.55
N ARG A 557 16.61 -1.39 -19.11
CA ARG A 557 16.60 -1.67 -20.55
C ARG A 557 16.85 -3.16 -20.83
N ILE A 558 16.62 -3.56 -22.08
CA ILE A 558 17.04 -4.87 -22.60
C ILE A 558 18.50 -4.78 -23.04
N ARG A 559 19.28 -5.79 -22.70
CA ARG A 559 20.70 -5.92 -23.05
C ARG A 559 20.87 -6.84 -24.26
N ASN A 560 20.55 -6.32 -25.43
CA ASN A 560 20.74 -7.06 -26.69
C ASN A 560 22.22 -7.29 -27.07
N ASP A 561 23.11 -6.63 -26.36
CA ASP A 561 24.56 -6.67 -26.52
C ASP A 561 25.23 -7.77 -25.66
N ARG A 562 24.46 -8.53 -24.85
CA ARG A 562 24.97 -9.58 -23.97
C ARG A 562 24.35 -10.93 -24.26
N ALA A 563 25.19 -11.96 -24.27
CA ALA A 563 24.72 -13.35 -24.23
C ALA A 563 24.16 -13.70 -22.84
N PRO A 564 23.23 -14.66 -22.73
CA PRO A 564 22.65 -15.05 -21.44
C PRO A 564 23.70 -15.42 -20.36
N GLU A 565 24.74 -16.14 -20.75
CA GLU A 565 25.81 -16.60 -19.87
C GLU A 565 26.77 -15.45 -19.45
N GLU A 566 26.67 -14.29 -20.11
CA GLU A 566 27.41 -13.05 -19.75
C GLU A 566 26.62 -12.17 -18.76
N CYS A 567 25.48 -12.62 -18.29
CA CYS A 567 24.75 -11.91 -17.23
C CYS A 567 25.56 -11.92 -15.92
N SER A 568 25.14 -11.12 -14.94
CA SER A 568 25.79 -11.04 -13.63
C SER A 568 25.84 -12.42 -12.99
N ASP A 569 27.02 -12.83 -12.51
CA ASP A 569 27.19 -14.12 -11.86
C ASP A 569 26.81 -14.06 -10.36
N ILE A 570 26.67 -15.25 -9.76
CA ILE A 570 26.31 -15.38 -8.35
C ILE A 570 27.37 -14.80 -7.42
N THR A 571 28.65 -14.86 -7.79
CA THR A 571 29.77 -14.32 -6.99
C THR A 571 29.65 -12.79 -6.89
N LEU A 572 29.32 -12.11 -7.99
CA LEU A 572 29.06 -10.67 -7.97
C LEU A 572 27.86 -10.34 -7.07
N VAL A 573 26.79 -11.12 -7.14
CA VAL A 573 25.61 -10.94 -6.28
C VAL A 573 25.99 -11.09 -4.79
N GLU A 574 26.79 -12.08 -4.43
CA GLU A 574 27.28 -12.27 -3.07
C GLU A 574 28.17 -11.12 -2.59
N ASP A 575 29.09 -10.66 -3.44
CA ASP A 575 29.99 -9.54 -3.12
C ASP A 575 29.22 -8.24 -2.90
N LEU A 576 28.24 -7.95 -3.77
CA LEU A 576 27.34 -6.82 -3.61
C LEU A 576 26.47 -6.96 -2.35
N TYR A 577 25.99 -8.16 -2.02
CA TYR A 577 25.25 -8.42 -0.79
C TYR A 577 26.12 -8.16 0.46
N ARG A 578 27.37 -8.64 0.47
CA ARG A 578 28.29 -8.44 1.59
C ARG A 578 28.74 -6.97 1.73
N SER A 579 28.96 -6.28 0.64
CA SER A 579 29.43 -4.89 0.65
C SER A 579 28.33 -3.87 0.92
N GLN A 580 27.07 -4.22 0.70
CA GLN A 580 25.96 -3.31 0.98
C GLN A 580 25.81 -3.05 2.48
N ARG A 581 25.67 -1.78 2.87
CA ARG A 581 25.37 -1.33 4.26
C ARG A 581 26.35 -1.82 5.32
N GLY A 582 27.65 -1.95 4.99
CA GLY A 582 28.67 -2.30 5.96
C GLY A 582 28.45 -3.69 6.61
N ARG A 583 27.87 -4.62 5.89
CA ARG A 583 27.65 -6.02 6.32
C ARG A 583 28.89 -6.91 6.21
N SER A 584 30.06 -6.33 5.96
CA SER A 584 31.37 -7.02 5.94
C SER A 584 31.81 -7.48 7.31
#